data_ee6dc98e4febf4583de06e372a197ad4
#
_entry.id   ee6dc98e4febf4583de06e372a197ad4
#
_cell.length_a   1.000
_cell.length_b   1.000
_cell.length_c   1.000
_cell.angle_alpha   90.00
_cell.angle_beta   90.00
_cell.angle_gamma   90.00
#
_symmetry.space_group_name_H-M   'P 1'
#
loop_
_entity.id
_entity.type
_entity.pdbx_description
1 polymer ?
#
loop_
_entity_poly.entity_id
_entity_poly.type
_entity_poly.pdbx_seq_one_letter_code
_entity_poly.pdbx_strand_id
1 'polypeptide(L)'
;MRADEIEGVLAFLRAAERLKTVMRSGWTSEGQQESVAEHTWRLCLMAMLLYGHTPGIDLARLLKMCLIHDLGEAIGGDVPAPAQKAGVSKADQERSDLVQLIAPLPPALRREIIELWDEYEAAGSPEAKVAKGLDKLETILQHNQGKNPANFDYAFNLDYGQRYTAADPIMSALRERLDAETARRARDEAIPRRRADLD
;
A
#
# COMPACT_ATOMS: atom_id res chain seq x y z
N MET A 1 -9.92 29.75 -1.86
CA MET A 1 -8.74 29.36 -2.67
C MET A 1 -8.57 30.37 -3.77
N ARG A 2 -7.38 30.94 -3.93
CA ARG A 2 -7.08 31.91 -5.00
C ARG A 2 -6.79 31.18 -6.32
N ALA A 3 -6.75 31.92 -7.45
CA ALA A 3 -6.53 31.32 -8.77
C ALA A 3 -5.14 30.63 -8.87
N ASP A 4 -4.10 31.26 -8.31
CA ASP A 4 -2.75 30.70 -8.25
C ASP A 4 -2.68 29.41 -7.41
N GLU A 5 -3.45 29.32 -6.33
CA GLU A 5 -3.58 28.12 -5.50
C GLU A 5 -4.27 26.97 -6.26
N ILE A 6 -5.28 27.30 -7.07
CA ILE A 6 -5.97 26.31 -7.92
C ILE A 6 -5.00 25.75 -8.96
N GLU A 7 -4.19 26.60 -9.61
CA GLU A 7 -3.17 26.13 -10.57
C GLU A 7 -2.15 25.22 -9.89
N GLY A 8 -1.73 25.52 -8.66
CA GLY A 8 -0.85 24.63 -7.89
C GLY A 8 -1.48 23.27 -7.60
N VAL A 9 -2.77 23.24 -7.24
CA VAL A 9 -3.51 21.98 -7.03
C VAL A 9 -3.62 21.19 -8.35
N LEU A 10 -3.91 21.84 -9.46
CA LEU A 10 -3.97 21.17 -10.77
C LEU A 10 -2.61 20.60 -11.18
N ALA A 11 -1.53 21.33 -10.93
CA ALA A 11 -0.16 20.84 -11.19
C ALA A 11 0.16 19.60 -10.38
N PHE A 12 -0.17 19.59 -9.08
CA PHE A 12 -0.04 18.44 -8.22
C PHE A 12 -0.85 17.24 -8.71
N LEU A 13 -2.14 17.44 -9.03
CA LEU A 13 -3.01 16.34 -9.48
C LEU A 13 -2.51 15.71 -10.78
N ARG A 14 -1.98 16.53 -11.71
CA ARG A 14 -1.36 16.02 -12.94
C ARG A 14 -0.11 15.20 -12.67
N ALA A 15 0.72 15.62 -11.71
CA ALA A 15 1.92 14.86 -11.32
C ALA A 15 1.56 13.55 -10.58
N ALA A 16 0.58 13.58 -9.67
CA ALA A 16 0.11 12.42 -8.93
C ALA A 16 -0.53 11.34 -9.85
N GLU A 17 -0.97 11.70 -11.06
CA GLU A 17 -1.46 10.73 -12.06
C GLU A 17 -0.48 9.58 -12.31
N ARG A 18 0.84 9.81 -12.15
CA ARG A 18 1.86 8.76 -12.33
C ARG A 18 1.61 7.51 -11.50
N LEU A 19 0.94 7.62 -10.36
CA LEU A 19 0.59 6.45 -9.53
C LEU A 19 -0.28 5.42 -10.26
N LYS A 20 -0.97 5.82 -11.33
CA LYS A 20 -1.72 4.91 -12.20
C LYS A 20 -0.81 4.02 -13.06
N THR A 21 0.46 4.37 -13.22
CA THR A 21 1.45 3.68 -14.05
C THR A 21 2.69 3.23 -13.27
N VAL A 22 2.79 3.55 -12.00
CA VAL A 22 3.77 2.96 -11.09
C VAL A 22 3.24 1.60 -10.66
N MET A 23 3.95 0.53 -11.06
CA MET A 23 3.52 -0.85 -10.86
C MET A 23 4.14 -1.44 -9.60
N ARG A 24 3.32 -2.15 -8.84
CA ARG A 24 3.68 -2.91 -7.63
C ARG A 24 4.09 -4.34 -7.99
N SER A 25 4.53 -5.10 -6.99
CA SER A 25 4.89 -6.52 -7.17
C SER A 25 3.70 -7.46 -7.30
N GLY A 26 2.48 -7.00 -7.04
CA GLY A 26 1.24 -7.76 -7.15
C GLY A 26 0.65 -7.75 -8.56
N TRP A 27 -0.19 -8.75 -8.85
CA TRP A 27 -0.90 -8.90 -10.11
C TRP A 27 -2.40 -9.05 -9.85
N THR A 28 -3.23 -8.53 -10.72
CA THR A 28 -4.69 -8.69 -10.62
C THR A 28 -5.10 -10.14 -10.95
N SER A 29 -6.35 -10.49 -10.63
CA SER A 29 -6.95 -11.79 -11.03
C SER A 29 -7.02 -11.97 -12.55
N GLU A 30 -6.99 -10.87 -13.32
CA GLU A 30 -6.95 -10.90 -14.78
C GLU A 30 -5.53 -10.98 -15.36
N GLY A 31 -4.50 -10.91 -14.52
CA GLY A 31 -3.10 -11.04 -14.93
C GLY A 31 -2.48 -9.72 -15.38
N GLN A 32 -3.04 -8.58 -15.00
CA GLN A 32 -2.42 -7.27 -15.15
C GLN A 32 -1.62 -6.96 -13.89
N GLN A 33 -0.48 -6.31 -14.02
CA GLN A 33 0.27 -5.84 -12.87
C GLN A 33 -0.51 -4.73 -12.15
N GLU A 34 -0.58 -4.79 -10.82
CA GLU A 34 -1.29 -3.81 -10.02
C GLU A 34 -0.53 -2.49 -9.99
N SER A 35 -1.23 -1.37 -10.16
CA SER A 35 -0.68 -0.04 -9.94
C SER A 35 -0.83 0.41 -8.49
N VAL A 36 0.01 1.38 -8.06
CA VAL A 36 -0.10 2.01 -6.73
C VAL A 36 -1.46 2.67 -6.53
N ALA A 37 -2.05 3.24 -7.58
CA ALA A 37 -3.39 3.84 -7.49
C ALA A 37 -4.48 2.79 -7.24
N GLU A 38 -4.40 1.61 -7.84
CA GLU A 38 -5.34 0.51 -7.61
C GLU A 38 -5.22 -0.06 -6.20
N HIS A 39 -3.99 -0.26 -5.71
CA HIS A 39 -3.71 -0.60 -4.32
C HIS A 39 -4.33 0.41 -3.35
N THR A 40 -4.03 1.68 -3.53
CA THR A 40 -4.54 2.77 -2.67
C THR A 40 -6.06 2.82 -2.64
N TRP A 41 -6.73 2.63 -3.80
CA TRP A 41 -8.18 2.55 -3.86
C TRP A 41 -8.73 1.41 -3.01
N ARG A 42 -8.18 0.20 -3.14
CA ARG A 42 -8.66 -0.95 -2.38
C ARG A 42 -8.30 -0.86 -0.89
N LEU A 43 -7.15 -0.30 -0.55
CA LEU A 43 -6.77 0.01 0.82
C LEU A 43 -7.78 0.95 1.49
N CYS A 44 -8.18 2.04 0.81
CA CYS A 44 -9.22 2.95 1.33
C CYS A 44 -10.57 2.24 1.49
N LEU A 45 -10.93 1.35 0.57
CA LEU A 45 -12.15 0.55 0.69
C LEU A 45 -12.10 -0.40 1.90
N MET A 46 -10.97 -1.06 2.13
CA MET A 46 -10.77 -1.91 3.32
C MET A 46 -10.88 -1.09 4.61
N ALA A 47 -10.26 0.08 4.68
CA ALA A 47 -10.35 0.98 5.83
C ALA A 47 -11.81 1.38 6.12
N MET A 48 -12.56 1.76 5.11
CA MET A 48 -13.97 2.13 5.23
C MET A 48 -14.84 0.96 5.72
N LEU A 49 -14.65 -0.24 5.16
CA LEU A 49 -15.48 -1.41 5.48
C LEU A 49 -15.18 -2.00 6.86
N LEU A 50 -13.91 -2.02 7.26
CA LEU A 50 -13.48 -2.69 8.48
C LEU A 50 -13.47 -1.76 9.69
N TYR A 51 -13.21 -0.47 9.48
CA TYR A 51 -13.03 0.50 10.56
C TYR A 51 -14.02 1.67 10.55
N GLY A 52 -14.95 1.71 9.59
CA GLY A 52 -15.91 2.81 9.41
C GLY A 52 -16.78 3.12 10.62
N HIS A 53 -16.98 2.16 11.52
CA HIS A 53 -17.78 2.30 12.74
C HIS A 53 -17.00 1.92 14.01
N THR A 54 -15.68 1.84 13.94
CA THR A 54 -14.85 1.46 15.09
C THR A 54 -14.70 2.63 16.04
N PRO A 55 -15.14 2.52 17.30
CA PRO A 55 -14.97 3.58 18.29
C PRO A 55 -13.49 3.95 18.48
N GLY A 56 -13.20 5.24 18.54
CA GLY A 56 -11.85 5.75 18.76
C GLY A 56 -10.98 5.86 17.49
N ILE A 57 -11.53 5.53 16.31
CA ILE A 57 -10.89 5.74 15.01
C ILE A 57 -11.58 6.91 14.29
N ASP A 58 -10.83 7.94 13.93
CA ASP A 58 -11.26 8.97 12.99
C ASP A 58 -11.12 8.45 11.56
N LEU A 59 -12.25 8.00 10.99
CA LEU A 59 -12.28 7.45 9.64
C LEU A 59 -11.76 8.43 8.58
N ALA A 60 -12.07 9.73 8.71
CA ALA A 60 -11.60 10.71 7.73
C ALA A 60 -10.08 10.85 7.77
N ARG A 61 -9.49 10.83 8.97
CA ARG A 61 -8.03 10.84 9.15
C ARG A 61 -7.40 9.56 8.62
N LEU A 62 -7.97 8.40 8.93
CA LEU A 62 -7.52 7.10 8.43
C LEU A 62 -7.51 7.06 6.89
N LEU A 63 -8.61 7.47 6.26
CA LEU A 63 -8.70 7.50 4.79
C LEU A 63 -7.69 8.47 4.16
N LYS A 64 -7.45 9.64 4.78
CA LYS A 64 -6.40 10.56 4.33
C LYS A 64 -5.02 9.88 4.38
N MET A 65 -4.68 9.19 5.47
CA MET A 65 -3.41 8.45 5.57
C MET A 65 -3.30 7.36 4.51
N CYS A 66 -4.33 6.54 4.33
CA CYS A 66 -4.36 5.52 3.28
C CYS A 66 -4.16 6.13 1.88
N LEU A 67 -4.75 7.31 1.62
CA LEU A 67 -4.65 7.96 0.33
C LEU A 67 -3.25 8.52 0.03
N ILE A 68 -2.53 8.99 1.08
CA ILE A 68 -1.29 9.74 0.88
C ILE A 68 -0.02 8.94 1.13
N HIS A 69 -0.09 7.75 1.73
CA HIS A 69 1.08 7.03 2.24
C HIS A 69 2.13 6.72 1.15
N ASP A 70 1.70 6.38 -0.05
CA ASP A 70 2.54 6.04 -1.20
C ASP A 70 2.65 7.17 -2.25
N LEU A 71 2.21 8.42 -1.93
CA LEU A 71 2.27 9.53 -2.89
C LEU A 71 3.68 9.80 -3.43
N GLY A 72 4.71 9.63 -2.59
CA GLY A 72 6.11 9.80 -2.98
C GLY A 72 6.53 8.88 -4.13
N GLU A 73 5.90 7.72 -4.27
CA GLU A 73 6.18 6.76 -5.33
C GLU A 73 5.86 7.29 -6.73
N ALA A 74 5.08 8.36 -6.85
CA ALA A 74 4.93 9.09 -8.13
C ALA A 74 6.27 9.66 -8.65
N ILE A 75 7.26 9.85 -7.79
CA ILE A 75 8.62 10.33 -8.14
C ILE A 75 9.59 9.17 -8.18
N GLY A 76 9.76 8.44 -7.07
CA GLY A 76 10.76 7.38 -6.90
C GLY A 76 10.38 6.02 -7.47
N GLY A 77 9.08 5.78 -7.70
CA GLY A 77 8.54 4.45 -8.01
C GLY A 77 8.36 3.57 -6.78
N ASP A 78 7.61 2.47 -6.91
CA ASP A 78 7.51 1.44 -5.87
C ASP A 78 8.79 0.57 -5.83
N VAL A 79 9.41 0.49 -4.66
CA VAL A 79 10.53 -0.42 -4.40
C VAL A 79 10.05 -1.55 -3.50
N PRO A 80 9.82 -2.76 -4.03
CA PRO A 80 9.35 -3.90 -3.26
C PRO A 80 10.24 -4.21 -2.06
N ALA A 81 9.63 -4.64 -0.94
CA ALA A 81 10.35 -4.91 0.30
C ALA A 81 11.59 -5.82 0.14
N PRO A 82 11.56 -6.90 -0.67
CA PRO A 82 12.74 -7.74 -0.91
C PRO A 82 13.87 -7.06 -1.69
N ALA A 83 13.57 -5.98 -2.44
CA ALA A 83 14.55 -5.28 -3.30
C ALA A 83 15.21 -4.08 -2.60
N GLN A 84 14.86 -3.78 -1.36
CA GLN A 84 15.39 -2.65 -0.60
C GLN A 84 16.88 -2.86 -0.28
N LYS A 85 17.70 -1.83 -0.54
CA LYS A 85 19.15 -1.87 -0.28
C LYS A 85 19.44 -1.50 1.17
N ALA A 86 20.31 -2.26 1.81
CA ALA A 86 20.83 -1.92 3.14
C ALA A 86 21.61 -0.58 3.10
N GLY A 87 21.35 0.30 4.08
CA GLY A 87 22.11 1.55 4.26
C GLY A 87 21.48 2.80 3.66
N VAL A 88 20.38 2.70 2.91
CA VAL A 88 19.59 3.86 2.47
C VAL A 88 18.27 3.82 3.22
N SER A 89 17.93 4.88 3.94
CA SER A 89 16.62 4.98 4.57
C SER A 89 15.56 5.16 3.48
N LYS A 90 14.73 4.11 3.27
CA LYS A 90 13.59 4.18 2.35
C LYS A 90 12.66 5.34 2.75
N ALA A 91 12.39 5.47 4.04
CA ALA A 91 11.52 6.53 4.55
C ALA A 91 12.04 7.95 4.24
N ASP A 92 13.36 8.19 4.36
CA ASP A 92 13.93 9.49 4.02
C ASP A 92 13.81 9.81 2.52
N GLN A 93 13.99 8.81 1.66
CA GLN A 93 13.82 8.98 0.21
C GLN A 93 12.36 9.23 -0.13
N GLU A 94 11.44 8.42 0.36
CA GLU A 94 10.00 8.57 0.12
C GLU A 94 9.48 9.92 0.63
N ARG A 95 9.98 10.37 1.79
CA ARG A 95 9.67 11.70 2.31
C ARG A 95 10.18 12.81 1.40
N SER A 96 11.39 12.69 0.89
CA SER A 96 11.98 13.65 -0.06
C SER A 96 11.15 13.72 -1.35
N ASP A 97 10.77 12.57 -1.89
CA ASP A 97 9.96 12.46 -3.10
C ASP A 97 8.55 13.05 -2.88
N LEU A 98 7.93 12.78 -1.72
CA LEU A 98 6.68 13.40 -1.32
C LEU A 98 6.78 14.93 -1.29
N VAL A 99 7.82 15.47 -0.63
CA VAL A 99 8.05 16.93 -0.54
C VAL A 99 8.20 17.54 -1.94
N GLN A 100 8.89 16.87 -2.85
CA GLN A 100 9.02 17.30 -4.24
C GLN A 100 7.68 17.28 -4.96
N LEU A 101 6.89 16.21 -4.82
CA LEU A 101 5.59 16.07 -5.47
C LEU A 101 4.59 17.15 -5.05
N ILE A 102 4.52 17.45 -3.76
CA ILE A 102 3.57 18.42 -3.20
C ILE A 102 4.04 19.88 -3.29
N ALA A 103 5.23 20.15 -3.82
CA ALA A 103 5.79 21.50 -3.90
C ALA A 103 4.87 22.56 -4.54
N PRO A 104 4.05 22.23 -5.57
CA PRO A 104 3.10 23.18 -6.16
C PRO A 104 1.93 23.56 -5.25
N LEU A 105 1.62 22.75 -4.23
CA LEU A 105 0.44 22.97 -3.39
C LEU A 105 0.57 24.22 -2.49
N PRO A 106 -0.55 24.83 -2.10
CA PRO A 106 -0.59 25.87 -1.07
C PRO A 106 0.09 25.41 0.25
N PRO A 107 0.74 26.31 0.99
CA PRO A 107 1.52 25.95 2.20
C PRO A 107 0.72 25.17 3.25
N ALA A 108 -0.58 25.46 3.41
CA ALA A 108 -1.43 24.75 4.38
C ALA A 108 -1.63 23.29 3.99
N LEU A 109 -1.89 23.02 2.71
CA LEU A 109 -2.07 21.64 2.21
C LEU A 109 -0.76 20.84 2.26
N ARG A 110 0.37 21.49 1.95
CA ARG A 110 1.68 20.83 2.08
C ARG A 110 1.96 20.39 3.51
N ARG A 111 1.68 21.26 4.50
CA ARG A 111 1.87 20.91 5.91
C ARG A 111 0.96 19.76 6.32
N GLU A 112 -0.32 19.81 5.99
CA GLU A 112 -1.27 18.74 6.32
C GLU A 112 -0.81 17.38 5.76
N ILE A 113 -0.39 17.33 4.51
CA ILE A 113 0.06 16.09 3.86
C ILE A 113 1.34 15.56 4.53
N ILE A 114 2.32 16.43 4.81
CA ILE A 114 3.55 16.01 5.48
C ILE A 114 3.28 15.51 6.90
N GLU A 115 2.45 16.21 7.69
CA GLU A 115 2.10 15.81 9.04
C GLU A 115 1.40 14.44 9.07
N LEU A 116 0.47 14.19 8.14
CA LEU A 116 -0.21 12.91 8.01
C LEU A 116 0.75 11.78 7.59
N TRP A 117 1.68 12.08 6.68
CA TRP A 117 2.66 11.10 6.23
C TRP A 117 3.68 10.77 7.33
N ASP A 118 4.21 11.78 8.01
CA ASP A 118 5.13 11.60 9.14
C ASP A 118 4.46 10.79 10.27
N GLU A 119 3.18 11.03 10.55
CA GLU A 119 2.40 10.28 11.52
C GLU A 119 2.17 8.83 11.09
N TYR A 120 1.83 8.60 9.80
CA TYR A 120 1.72 7.26 9.23
C TYR A 120 3.07 6.53 9.37
N GLU A 121 4.19 7.17 9.00
CA GLU A 121 5.50 6.53 9.05
C GLU A 121 5.91 6.16 10.48
N ALA A 122 5.65 7.03 11.44
CA ALA A 122 5.91 6.78 12.86
C ALA A 122 4.99 5.71 13.47
N ALA A 123 3.87 5.36 12.84
CA ALA A 123 2.80 4.50 13.40
C ALA A 123 2.38 4.98 14.81
N GLY A 124 2.30 6.29 15.01
CA GLY A 124 2.14 6.90 16.34
C GLY A 124 0.70 6.91 16.86
N SER A 125 -0.27 7.12 15.99
CA SER A 125 -1.70 7.17 16.33
C SER A 125 -2.42 5.83 16.07
N PRO A 126 -3.64 5.66 16.62
CA PRO A 126 -4.49 4.52 16.28
C PRO A 126 -4.71 4.41 14.76
N GLU A 127 -5.02 5.51 14.08
CA GLU A 127 -5.26 5.56 12.63
C GLU A 127 -4.01 5.16 11.84
N ALA A 128 -2.82 5.63 12.23
CA ALA A 128 -1.58 5.29 11.57
C ALA A 128 -1.23 3.79 11.71
N LYS A 129 -1.48 3.21 12.88
CA LYS A 129 -1.32 1.76 13.11
C LYS A 129 -2.28 0.95 12.24
N VAL A 130 -3.55 1.40 12.17
CA VAL A 130 -4.56 0.77 11.33
C VAL A 130 -4.16 0.89 9.85
N ALA A 131 -3.79 2.06 9.37
CA ALA A 131 -3.38 2.27 7.99
C ALA A 131 -2.19 1.37 7.60
N LYS A 132 -1.13 1.32 8.43
CA LYS A 132 0.03 0.43 8.18
C LYS A 132 -0.34 -1.05 8.20
N GLY A 133 -1.22 -1.48 9.10
CA GLY A 133 -1.65 -2.87 9.15
C GLY A 133 -2.47 -3.27 7.93
N LEU A 134 -3.42 -2.41 7.54
CA LEU A 134 -4.25 -2.64 6.36
C LEU A 134 -3.46 -2.62 5.06
N ASP A 135 -2.46 -1.75 4.91
CA ASP A 135 -1.55 -1.74 3.76
C ASP A 135 -0.88 -3.12 3.57
N LYS A 136 -0.39 -3.73 4.66
CA LYS A 136 0.23 -5.06 4.58
C LYS A 136 -0.78 -6.16 4.26
N LEU A 137 -1.97 -6.09 4.83
CA LEU A 137 -3.04 -7.06 4.56
C LEU A 137 -3.60 -6.93 3.15
N GLU A 138 -3.69 -5.71 2.63
CA GLU A 138 -4.08 -5.45 1.24
C GLU A 138 -3.09 -6.09 0.26
N THR A 139 -1.79 -5.89 0.48
CA THR A 139 -0.72 -6.51 -0.31
C THR A 139 -0.83 -8.04 -0.31
N ILE A 140 -1.03 -8.67 0.86
CA ILE A 140 -1.17 -10.12 0.97
C ILE A 140 -2.43 -10.61 0.24
N LEU A 141 -3.56 -9.90 0.39
CA LEU A 141 -4.79 -10.20 -0.31
C LEU A 141 -4.60 -10.16 -1.83
N GLN A 142 -3.91 -9.12 -2.33
CA GLN A 142 -3.58 -8.98 -3.76
C GLN A 142 -2.73 -10.14 -4.25
N HIS A 143 -1.68 -10.49 -3.53
CA HIS A 143 -0.81 -11.60 -3.88
C HIS A 143 -1.59 -12.93 -3.91
N ASN A 144 -2.46 -13.17 -2.93
CA ASN A 144 -3.26 -14.39 -2.87
C ASN A 144 -4.30 -14.49 -4.00
N GLN A 145 -4.88 -13.37 -4.41
CA GLN A 145 -5.91 -13.30 -5.44
C GLN A 145 -5.33 -13.32 -6.86
N GLY A 146 -4.12 -12.78 -7.03
CA GLY A 146 -3.55 -12.46 -8.32
C GLY A 146 -3.13 -13.66 -9.16
N LYS A 147 -3.08 -13.46 -10.49
CA LYS A 147 -2.37 -14.34 -11.43
C LYS A 147 -0.90 -13.94 -11.48
N ASN A 148 -0.19 -14.21 -10.40
CA ASN A 148 1.21 -13.86 -10.28
C ASN A 148 2.09 -14.69 -11.24
N PRO A 149 3.31 -14.21 -11.60
CA PRO A 149 4.27 -14.97 -12.39
C PRO A 149 4.63 -16.31 -11.74
N ALA A 150 5.10 -17.26 -12.55
CA ALA A 150 5.65 -18.50 -12.04
C ALA A 150 6.82 -18.23 -11.07
N ASN A 151 6.93 -19.03 -10.03
CA ASN A 151 7.91 -18.89 -8.95
C ASN A 151 7.72 -17.62 -8.07
N PHE A 152 6.49 -17.10 -7.98
CA PHE A 152 6.16 -16.05 -7.04
C PHE A 152 6.32 -16.55 -5.60
N ASP A 153 7.09 -15.83 -4.78
CA ASP A 153 7.36 -16.23 -3.39
C ASP A 153 6.18 -15.92 -2.47
N TYR A 154 5.19 -16.80 -2.44
CA TYR A 154 4.07 -16.69 -1.50
C TYR A 154 4.50 -16.84 -0.03
N ALA A 155 5.55 -17.61 0.25
CA ALA A 155 5.97 -17.87 1.62
C ALA A 155 6.46 -16.60 2.33
N PHE A 156 7.05 -15.66 1.60
CA PHE A 156 7.42 -14.34 2.11
C PHE A 156 6.26 -13.62 2.82
N ASN A 157 5.03 -13.77 2.32
CA ASN A 157 3.85 -13.11 2.88
C ASN A 157 3.49 -13.59 4.29
N LEU A 158 3.88 -14.81 4.68
CA LEU A 158 3.56 -15.36 6.00
C LEU A 158 4.23 -14.57 7.14
N ASP A 159 5.40 -13.99 6.88
CA ASP A 159 6.13 -13.16 7.84
C ASP A 159 5.95 -11.66 7.60
N TYR A 160 5.50 -11.27 6.40
CA TYR A 160 5.39 -9.88 5.99
C TYR A 160 4.37 -9.11 6.84
N GLY A 161 4.80 -8.03 7.46
CA GLY A 161 3.93 -7.09 8.18
C GLY A 161 3.32 -7.59 9.49
N GLN A 162 3.67 -8.75 10.03
CA GLN A 162 3.09 -9.35 11.24
C GLN A 162 3.06 -8.37 12.42
N ARG A 163 4.13 -7.60 12.63
CA ARG A 163 4.24 -6.63 13.74
C ARG A 163 3.14 -5.55 13.73
N TYR A 164 2.56 -5.27 12.56
CA TYR A 164 1.51 -4.25 12.41
C TYR A 164 0.10 -4.82 12.54
N THR A 165 -0.06 -6.13 12.42
CA THR A 165 -1.37 -6.78 12.38
C THR A 165 -1.73 -7.55 13.65
N ALA A 166 -0.74 -7.88 14.48
CA ALA A 166 -0.93 -8.78 15.64
C ALA A 166 -1.70 -8.17 16.82
N ALA A 167 -1.66 -6.84 16.99
CA ALA A 167 -2.24 -6.18 18.17
C ALA A 167 -3.73 -5.81 18.02
N ASP A 168 -4.25 -5.80 16.80
CA ASP A 168 -5.63 -5.43 16.50
C ASP A 168 -6.49 -6.68 16.20
N PRO A 169 -7.62 -6.90 16.89
CA PRO A 169 -8.43 -8.11 16.71
C PRO A 169 -8.99 -8.29 15.30
N ILE A 170 -9.40 -7.20 14.63
CA ILE A 170 -9.94 -7.24 13.25
C ILE A 170 -8.82 -7.66 12.28
N MET A 171 -7.66 -7.02 12.40
CA MET A 171 -6.50 -7.34 11.56
C MET A 171 -6.00 -8.76 11.80
N SER A 172 -5.93 -9.20 13.07
CA SER A 172 -5.50 -10.55 13.43
C SER A 172 -6.42 -11.61 12.82
N ALA A 173 -7.75 -11.41 12.91
CA ALA A 173 -8.72 -12.32 12.32
C ALA A 173 -8.66 -12.34 10.77
N LEU A 174 -8.44 -11.18 10.13
CA LEU A 174 -8.24 -11.09 8.68
C LEU A 174 -6.92 -11.77 8.28
N ARG A 175 -5.85 -11.50 9.03
CA ARG A 175 -4.54 -12.08 8.81
C ARG A 175 -4.57 -13.60 8.83
N GLU A 176 -5.22 -14.21 9.82
CA GLU A 176 -5.36 -15.68 9.91
C GLU A 176 -5.95 -16.29 8.64
N ARG A 177 -6.98 -15.64 8.07
CA ARG A 177 -7.60 -16.11 6.83
C ARG A 177 -6.68 -15.96 5.63
N LEU A 178 -6.01 -14.83 5.51
CA LEU A 178 -5.07 -14.57 4.42
C LEU A 178 -3.85 -15.49 4.50
N ASP A 179 -3.32 -15.77 5.70
CA ASP A 179 -2.20 -16.70 5.89
C ASP A 179 -2.58 -18.13 5.50
N ALA A 180 -3.81 -18.58 5.80
CA ALA A 180 -4.30 -19.87 5.35
C ALA A 180 -4.38 -19.97 3.81
N GLU A 181 -4.76 -18.90 3.13
CA GLU A 181 -4.75 -18.82 1.65
C GLU A 181 -3.32 -18.77 1.11
N THR A 182 -2.46 -17.96 1.69
CA THR A 182 -1.02 -17.87 1.35
C THR A 182 -0.34 -19.24 1.45
N ALA A 183 -0.59 -19.97 2.55
CA ALA A 183 -0.02 -21.30 2.74
C ALA A 183 -0.51 -22.32 1.71
N ARG A 184 -1.74 -22.20 1.23
CA ARG A 184 -2.24 -23.02 0.10
C ARG A 184 -1.50 -22.68 -1.19
N ARG A 185 -1.42 -21.37 -1.54
CA ARG A 185 -0.72 -20.89 -2.74
C ARG A 185 0.74 -21.32 -2.74
N ALA A 186 1.45 -21.20 -1.62
CA ALA A 186 2.84 -21.62 -1.50
C ALA A 186 3.02 -23.13 -1.75
N ARG A 187 2.09 -23.98 -1.26
CA ARG A 187 2.12 -25.43 -1.52
C ARG A 187 1.84 -25.75 -2.98
N ASP A 188 0.84 -25.09 -3.58
CA ASP A 188 0.44 -25.33 -4.97
C ASP A 188 1.55 -24.93 -5.96
N GLU A 189 2.30 -23.85 -5.66
CA GLU A 189 3.45 -23.43 -6.47
C GLU A 189 4.66 -24.35 -6.29
N ALA A 190 4.86 -24.94 -5.10
CA ALA A 190 5.96 -25.88 -4.84
C ALA A 190 5.75 -27.25 -5.52
N ILE A 191 4.53 -27.59 -5.95
CA ILE A 191 4.24 -28.82 -6.68
C ILE A 191 4.65 -28.60 -8.14
N PRO A 192 5.63 -29.38 -8.70
CA PRO A 192 6.00 -29.29 -10.09
C PRO A 192 4.76 -29.52 -10.96
N ARG A 193 4.36 -28.53 -11.77
CA ARG A 193 3.30 -28.72 -12.78
C ARG A 193 3.79 -29.84 -13.70
N ARG A 194 3.15 -31.02 -13.63
CA ARG A 194 3.34 -32.05 -14.64
C ARG A 194 3.08 -31.38 -15.99
N ARG A 195 4.08 -31.37 -16.88
CA ARG A 195 3.85 -31.01 -18.28
C ARG A 195 2.68 -31.91 -18.71
N ALA A 196 1.58 -31.27 -19.11
CA ALA A 196 0.58 -31.97 -19.87
C ALA A 196 1.32 -32.43 -21.13
N ASP A 197 1.55 -33.73 -21.21
CA ASP A 197 2.06 -34.36 -22.41
C ASP A 197 1.09 -33.98 -23.52
N LEU A 198 1.60 -33.21 -24.46
CA LEU A 198 0.95 -32.95 -25.74
C LEU A 198 1.10 -34.24 -26.55
N ASP A 199 0.02 -35.07 -26.54
CA ASP A 199 -0.24 -36.00 -27.58
C ASP A 199 -0.98 -35.32 -28.76
#